data_7a6cf988be287a83df7d292d8f13cab9
#
_entry.id   7a6cf988be287a83df7d292d8f13cab9
#
_cell.length_a   1.000
_cell.length_b   1.000
_cell.length_c   1.000
_cell.angle_alpha   90.00
_cell.angle_beta   90.00
_cell.angle_gamma   90.00
#
_symmetry.space_group_name_H-M   'P 1'
#
loop_
_entity.id
_entity.type
_entity.pdbx_description
1 polymer ?
#
loop_
_entity_poly.entity_id
_entity_poly.type
_entity_poly.pdbx_seq_one_letter_code
_entity_poly.pdbx_strand_id
1 'polypeptide(L)'
;MSYNCCICDAAASEPQTATVHSNVRAFASETFAVWRCPSCRSIHSRDEVDLAPYYAQYPFFKQHLNGLLRAGYRRLTRRLRRAGLAAGHSVIDYGCGSGLLVQYLNECGFSAVGYDPYSAAHGDTACLENRYDFVIAQDVIEHAADPRAVLATLDSLAAPGAAIAIGTPNASGIDLARAAKFIHPLHQPYHRHILSIEALRKAGESLGWQLERYYPTPYTNMPVLSLPFLHHYMRHFDGTIDTLFDMPLASAKLWLNPKTYALLVVGYFLCDDADVVAIFRK
;
A
#
# COMPACT_ATOMS: atom_id res chain seq x y z
N MET A 1 28.87 1.53 -9.16
CA MET A 1 27.80 0.49 -9.14
C MET A 1 26.73 0.96 -10.11
N SER A 2 26.24 0.10 -11.00
CA SER A 2 25.09 0.43 -11.86
C SER A 2 23.80 0.12 -11.13
N TYR A 3 22.81 1.01 -11.20
CA TYR A 3 21.47 0.83 -10.69
C TYR A 3 20.57 0.40 -11.86
N ASN A 4 19.98 -0.78 -11.78
CA ASN A 4 19.10 -1.30 -12.82
C ASN A 4 17.66 -1.30 -12.33
N CYS A 5 16.77 -0.66 -13.06
CA CYS A 5 15.35 -0.57 -12.70
C CYS A 5 14.62 -1.84 -13.19
N CYS A 6 14.09 -2.64 -12.28
CA CYS A 6 13.30 -3.83 -12.61
C CYS A 6 11.94 -3.52 -13.24
N ILE A 7 11.51 -2.24 -13.26
CA ILE A 7 10.21 -1.83 -13.82
C ILE A 7 10.33 -1.43 -15.29
N CYS A 8 11.40 -0.70 -15.69
CA CYS A 8 11.54 -0.18 -17.05
C CYS A 8 12.87 -0.53 -17.72
N ASP A 9 13.67 -1.38 -17.10
CA ASP A 9 14.99 -1.88 -17.56
C ASP A 9 16.04 -0.77 -17.78
N ALA A 10 15.77 0.46 -17.35
CA ALA A 10 16.72 1.56 -17.47
C ALA A 10 17.86 1.38 -16.47
N ALA A 11 19.10 1.54 -16.96
CA ALA A 11 20.28 1.66 -16.12
C ALA A 11 20.56 3.11 -15.77
N ALA A 12 21.03 3.37 -14.54
CA ALA A 12 21.45 4.69 -14.08
C ALA A 12 22.82 4.61 -13.40
N SER A 13 23.71 5.56 -13.68
CA SER A 13 25.02 5.66 -13.04
C SER A 13 24.96 6.48 -11.74
N GLU A 14 24.18 7.55 -11.74
CA GLU A 14 24.08 8.51 -10.63
C GLU A 14 22.60 8.88 -10.37
N PRO A 15 21.77 7.94 -9.86
CA PRO A 15 20.38 8.25 -9.55
C PRO A 15 20.28 9.09 -8.27
N GLN A 16 19.14 9.76 -8.09
CA GLN A 16 18.82 10.36 -6.80
C GLN A 16 18.70 9.27 -5.74
N THR A 17 19.43 9.40 -4.63
CA THR A 17 19.43 8.45 -3.50
C THR A 17 19.02 9.15 -2.22
N ALA A 18 18.53 8.36 -1.25
CA ALA A 18 18.29 8.81 0.12
C ALA A 18 18.52 7.67 1.10
N THR A 19 18.79 8.02 2.36
CA THR A 19 18.84 7.06 3.48
C THR A 19 17.58 7.24 4.32
N VAL A 20 16.94 6.14 4.68
CA VAL A 20 15.67 6.09 5.40
C VAL A 20 15.79 5.18 6.61
N HIS A 21 15.33 5.64 7.78
CA HIS A 21 15.20 4.77 8.95
C HIS A 21 13.98 3.83 8.81
N SER A 22 14.04 2.67 9.46
CA SER A 22 12.83 1.87 9.61
C SER A 22 11.81 2.62 10.46
N ASN A 23 10.54 2.49 10.09
CA ASN A 23 9.40 3.01 10.86
C ASN A 23 8.73 1.94 11.73
N VAL A 24 9.38 0.78 11.90
CA VAL A 24 8.99 -0.27 12.86
C VAL A 24 9.89 -0.16 14.09
N ARG A 25 9.31 -0.17 15.28
CA ARG A 25 10.00 0.10 16.56
C ARG A 25 11.20 -0.80 16.79
N ALA A 26 11.07 -2.10 16.52
CA ALA A 26 12.14 -3.07 16.70
C ALA A 26 13.40 -2.74 15.88
N PHE A 27 13.25 -2.00 14.79
CA PHE A 27 14.31 -1.68 13.83
C PHE A 27 14.53 -0.17 13.62
N ALA A 28 14.00 0.68 14.50
CA ALA A 28 13.99 2.14 14.34
C ALA A 28 15.41 2.77 14.24
N SER A 29 16.45 2.09 14.74
CA SER A 29 17.83 2.49 14.60
C SER A 29 18.48 2.10 13.28
N GLU A 30 17.87 1.19 12.53
CA GLU A 30 18.39 0.72 11.26
C GLU A 30 18.07 1.69 10.12
N THR A 31 19.00 1.77 9.17
CA THR A 31 18.87 2.65 8.01
C THR A 31 19.05 1.88 6.71
N PHE A 32 18.28 2.25 5.71
CA PHE A 32 18.26 1.60 4.40
C PHE A 32 18.43 2.64 3.31
N ALA A 33 19.20 2.31 2.28
CA ALA A 33 19.37 3.17 1.13
C ALA A 33 18.26 2.90 0.11
N VAL A 34 17.67 3.98 -0.41
CA VAL A 34 16.72 3.94 -1.51
C VAL A 34 17.19 4.80 -2.67
N TRP A 35 16.75 4.48 -3.88
CA TRP A 35 17.11 5.24 -5.08
C TRP A 35 15.92 5.38 -6.02
N ARG A 36 15.92 6.47 -6.80
CA ARG A 36 14.87 6.78 -7.78
C ARG A 36 15.36 6.53 -9.18
N CYS A 37 14.64 5.72 -9.95
CA CYS A 37 14.87 5.56 -11.37
C CYS A 37 14.67 6.91 -12.12
N PRO A 38 15.66 7.40 -12.87
CA PRO A 38 15.52 8.66 -13.60
C PRO A 38 14.51 8.56 -14.76
N SER A 39 14.30 7.37 -15.30
CA SER A 39 13.42 7.11 -16.44
C SER A 39 11.95 6.99 -16.01
N CYS A 40 11.59 5.99 -15.21
CA CYS A 40 10.18 5.73 -14.84
C CYS A 40 9.77 6.37 -13.50
N ARG A 41 10.69 7.02 -12.78
CA ARG A 41 10.49 7.71 -11.50
C ARG A 41 10.11 6.80 -10.33
N SER A 42 10.05 5.48 -10.52
CA SER A 42 9.86 4.52 -9.43
C SER A 42 11.02 4.57 -8.43
N ILE A 43 10.74 4.23 -7.17
CA ILE A 43 11.74 4.18 -6.10
C ILE A 43 12.01 2.71 -5.79
N HIS A 44 13.27 2.39 -5.54
CA HIS A 44 13.72 1.04 -5.25
C HIS A 44 14.55 1.02 -3.97
N SER A 45 14.40 -0.01 -3.16
CA SER A 45 15.38 -0.36 -2.14
C SER A 45 16.70 -0.69 -2.83
N ARG A 46 17.82 -0.21 -2.28
CA ARG A 46 19.15 -0.49 -2.82
C ARG A 46 19.69 -1.81 -2.27
N ASP A 47 19.48 -2.02 -0.99
CA ASP A 47 20.09 -3.11 -0.26
C ASP A 47 19.15 -4.31 -0.27
N GLU A 48 19.67 -5.46 -0.67
CA GLU A 48 18.99 -6.73 -0.49
C GLU A 48 19.20 -7.21 0.94
N VAL A 49 18.10 -7.38 1.66
CA VAL A 49 18.12 -7.86 3.05
C VAL A 49 17.25 -9.12 3.17
N ASP A 50 17.62 -10.01 4.07
CA ASP A 50 16.73 -11.08 4.50
C ASP A 50 15.54 -10.47 5.24
N LEU A 51 14.35 -10.56 4.68
CA LEU A 51 13.14 -9.98 5.27
C LEU A 51 12.51 -10.84 6.37
N ALA A 52 12.92 -12.09 6.54
CA ALA A 52 12.30 -12.98 7.51
C ALA A 52 12.36 -12.45 8.96
N PRO A 53 13.50 -11.91 9.47
CA PRO A 53 13.55 -11.32 10.80
C PRO A 53 12.64 -10.10 10.95
N TYR A 54 12.50 -9.30 9.87
CA TYR A 54 11.66 -8.10 9.87
C TYR A 54 10.17 -8.46 9.91
N TYR A 55 9.72 -9.42 9.09
CA TYR A 55 8.35 -9.88 9.11
C TYR A 55 7.97 -10.56 10.43
N ALA A 56 8.90 -11.21 11.13
CA ALA A 56 8.65 -11.77 12.46
C ALA A 56 8.22 -10.72 13.50
N GLN A 57 8.54 -9.44 13.28
CA GLN A 57 8.17 -8.30 14.14
C GLN A 57 7.17 -7.35 13.46
N TYR A 58 6.49 -7.80 12.38
CA TYR A 58 5.63 -6.94 11.58
C TYR A 58 4.34 -6.56 12.34
N PRO A 59 4.13 -5.27 12.66
CA PRO A 59 3.05 -4.88 13.57
C PRO A 59 1.65 -5.10 12.98
N PHE A 60 1.49 -5.15 11.67
CA PHE A 60 0.19 -5.37 11.01
C PHE A 60 -0.43 -6.75 11.29
N PHE A 61 0.33 -7.74 11.76
CA PHE A 61 -0.24 -9.01 12.23
C PHE A 61 -1.15 -8.85 13.46
N LYS A 62 -1.07 -7.72 14.18
CA LYS A 62 -1.95 -7.39 15.31
C LYS A 62 -3.26 -6.74 14.86
N GLN A 63 -3.47 -6.51 13.57
CA GLN A 63 -4.63 -5.81 13.06
C GLN A 63 -5.91 -6.64 13.21
N HIS A 64 -7.00 -5.98 13.57
CA HIS A 64 -8.33 -6.58 13.70
C HIS A 64 -9.36 -5.75 12.94
N LEU A 65 -10.43 -6.39 12.50
CA LEU A 65 -11.53 -5.73 11.80
C LEU A 65 -12.38 -4.89 12.77
N ASN A 66 -11.82 -3.76 13.20
CA ASN A 66 -12.48 -2.78 14.07
C ASN A 66 -13.28 -1.74 13.28
N GLY A 67 -13.97 -0.83 13.98
CA GLY A 67 -14.80 0.21 13.36
C GLY A 67 -14.04 1.16 12.42
N LEU A 68 -12.77 1.46 12.74
CA LEU A 68 -11.90 2.31 11.91
C LEU A 68 -11.57 1.63 10.58
N LEU A 69 -11.10 0.39 10.64
CA LEU A 69 -10.77 -0.39 9.46
C LEU A 69 -12.01 -0.64 8.58
N ARG A 70 -13.16 -0.93 9.20
CA ARG A 70 -14.46 -1.03 8.50
C ARG A 70 -14.83 0.25 7.77
N ALA A 71 -14.56 1.42 8.33
CA ALA A 71 -14.79 2.69 7.66
C ALA A 71 -13.88 2.87 6.44
N GLY A 72 -12.61 2.48 6.54
CA GLY A 72 -11.67 2.43 5.43
C GLY A 72 -12.15 1.48 4.32
N TYR A 73 -12.49 0.25 4.66
CA TYR A 73 -13.00 -0.75 3.70
C TYR A 73 -14.32 -0.34 3.06
N ARG A 74 -15.21 0.35 3.79
CA ARG A 74 -16.43 0.96 3.22
C ARG A 74 -16.07 1.98 2.15
N ARG A 75 -15.01 2.78 2.35
CA ARG A 75 -14.53 3.74 1.37
C ARG A 75 -13.94 3.05 0.13
N LEU A 76 -13.12 2.00 0.32
CA LEU A 76 -12.61 1.18 -0.78
C LEU A 76 -13.76 0.57 -1.57
N THR A 77 -14.70 -0.09 -0.91
CA THR A 77 -15.87 -0.71 -1.55
C THR A 77 -16.70 0.30 -2.35
N ARG A 78 -16.87 1.55 -1.87
CA ARG A 78 -17.52 2.60 -2.67
C ARG A 78 -16.74 2.94 -3.95
N ARG A 79 -15.40 2.90 -3.92
CA ARG A 79 -14.56 3.08 -5.12
C ARG A 79 -14.74 1.93 -6.10
N LEU A 80 -14.75 0.69 -5.60
CA LEU A 80 -15.00 -0.51 -6.39
C LEU A 80 -16.41 -0.51 -7.00
N ARG A 81 -17.44 -0.11 -6.24
CA ARG A 81 -18.81 0.05 -6.77
C ARG A 81 -18.91 1.08 -7.89
N ARG A 82 -18.14 2.17 -7.82
CA ARG A 82 -18.05 3.15 -8.91
C ARG A 82 -17.35 2.60 -10.16
N ALA A 83 -16.56 1.55 -10.01
CA ALA A 83 -15.95 0.78 -11.09
C ALA A 83 -16.80 -0.44 -11.50
N GLY A 84 -18.03 -0.55 -11.00
CA GLY A 84 -18.99 -1.57 -11.41
C GLY A 84 -19.16 -2.75 -10.45
N LEU A 85 -18.51 -2.77 -9.28
CA LEU A 85 -18.70 -3.86 -8.31
C LEU A 85 -20.19 -3.94 -7.90
N ALA A 86 -20.83 -5.06 -8.18
CA ALA A 86 -22.23 -5.35 -7.89
C ALA A 86 -22.40 -6.71 -7.21
N ALA A 87 -23.59 -6.97 -6.69
CA ALA A 87 -23.94 -8.30 -6.17
C ALA A 87 -23.79 -9.36 -7.26
N GLY A 88 -23.27 -10.53 -6.88
CA GLY A 88 -23.03 -11.65 -7.79
C GLY A 88 -21.66 -11.65 -8.48
N HIS A 89 -20.90 -10.55 -8.42
CA HIS A 89 -19.51 -10.55 -8.89
C HIS A 89 -18.63 -11.38 -7.98
N SER A 90 -17.73 -12.16 -8.59
CA SER A 90 -16.65 -12.88 -7.91
C SER A 90 -15.49 -11.92 -7.66
N VAL A 91 -14.92 -11.99 -6.46
CA VAL A 91 -13.84 -11.09 -6.01
C VAL A 91 -12.69 -11.91 -5.46
N ILE A 92 -11.45 -11.59 -5.84
CA ILE A 92 -10.25 -12.06 -5.17
C ILE A 92 -9.48 -10.89 -4.56
N ASP A 93 -9.04 -11.04 -3.31
CA ASP A 93 -8.07 -10.18 -2.64
C ASP A 93 -6.71 -10.90 -2.65
N TYR A 94 -5.83 -10.50 -3.57
CA TYR A 94 -4.49 -11.06 -3.74
C TYR A 94 -3.51 -10.35 -2.80
N GLY A 95 -2.83 -11.10 -1.94
CA GLY A 95 -2.03 -10.57 -0.84
C GLY A 95 -2.91 -10.15 0.34
N CYS A 96 -3.96 -10.92 0.64
CA CYS A 96 -4.98 -10.57 1.63
C CYS A 96 -4.52 -10.58 3.09
N GLY A 97 -3.29 -11.03 3.38
CA GLY A 97 -2.77 -11.18 4.74
C GLY A 97 -3.67 -12.06 5.61
N SER A 98 -4.22 -11.48 6.67
CA SER A 98 -5.16 -12.16 7.57
C SER A 98 -6.61 -12.21 7.06
N GLY A 99 -6.89 -11.75 5.85
CA GLY A 99 -8.21 -11.83 5.21
C GLY A 99 -9.25 -10.82 5.70
N LEU A 100 -8.85 -9.73 6.34
CA LEU A 100 -9.80 -8.76 6.92
C LEU A 100 -10.67 -8.06 5.88
N LEU A 101 -10.13 -7.77 4.68
CA LEU A 101 -10.92 -7.22 3.58
C LEU A 101 -11.88 -8.28 3.01
N VAL A 102 -11.42 -9.52 2.88
CA VAL A 102 -12.26 -10.67 2.46
C VAL A 102 -13.44 -10.85 3.42
N GLN A 103 -13.15 -10.88 4.73
CA GLN A 103 -14.19 -10.96 5.76
C GLN A 103 -15.20 -9.82 5.60
N TYR A 104 -14.73 -8.58 5.47
CA TYR A 104 -15.59 -7.41 5.33
C TYR A 104 -16.46 -7.46 4.07
N LEU A 105 -15.88 -7.87 2.93
CA LEU A 105 -16.64 -7.99 1.67
C LEU A 105 -17.71 -9.07 1.75
N ASN A 106 -17.41 -10.23 2.35
CA ASN A 106 -18.38 -11.31 2.57
C ASN A 106 -19.51 -10.88 3.51
N GLU A 107 -19.22 -10.16 4.59
CA GLU A 107 -20.24 -9.55 5.47
C GLU A 107 -21.12 -8.52 4.74
N CYS A 108 -20.58 -7.87 3.69
CA CYS A 108 -21.35 -6.96 2.83
C CYS A 108 -22.14 -7.68 1.70
N GLY A 109 -22.12 -9.02 1.66
CA GLY A 109 -22.86 -9.84 0.70
C GLY A 109 -22.18 -10.03 -0.66
N PHE A 110 -20.86 -9.79 -0.76
CA PHE A 110 -20.09 -10.14 -1.96
C PHE A 110 -19.55 -11.57 -1.84
N SER A 111 -19.19 -12.18 -2.98
CA SER A 111 -18.48 -13.47 -3.02
C SER A 111 -16.98 -13.21 -3.12
N ALA A 112 -16.31 -13.04 -1.98
CA ALA A 112 -14.88 -12.72 -1.92
C ALA A 112 -14.08 -13.89 -1.38
N VAL A 113 -12.95 -14.19 -2.06
CA VAL A 113 -11.90 -15.11 -1.60
C VAL A 113 -10.59 -14.35 -1.42
N GLY A 114 -9.68 -14.89 -0.63
CA GLY A 114 -8.37 -14.30 -0.40
C GLY A 114 -7.25 -15.27 -0.71
N TYR A 115 -6.13 -14.75 -1.18
CA TYR A 115 -4.88 -15.48 -1.31
C TYR A 115 -3.74 -14.69 -0.70
N ASP A 116 -2.92 -15.36 0.10
CA ASP A 116 -1.66 -14.82 0.60
C ASP A 116 -0.70 -15.96 0.89
N PRO A 117 0.49 -16.02 0.25
CA PRO A 117 1.43 -17.14 0.39
C PRO A 117 2.01 -17.25 1.80
N TYR A 118 1.91 -16.21 2.62
CA TYR A 118 2.42 -16.18 3.99
C TYR A 118 1.31 -16.39 5.05
N SER A 119 0.07 -16.51 4.62
CA SER A 119 -1.08 -16.70 5.51
C SER A 119 -1.44 -18.19 5.62
N ALA A 120 -1.43 -18.73 6.85
CA ALA A 120 -1.85 -20.12 7.07
C ALA A 120 -3.34 -20.37 6.71
N ALA A 121 -4.17 -19.33 6.77
CA ALA A 121 -5.61 -19.42 6.47
C ALA A 121 -5.93 -19.19 4.98
N HIS A 122 -5.05 -18.53 4.24
CA HIS A 122 -5.29 -18.08 2.85
C HIS A 122 -4.17 -18.52 1.88
N GLY A 123 -3.34 -19.49 2.27
CA GLY A 123 -2.24 -20.02 1.44
C GLY A 123 -2.66 -21.04 0.39
N ASP A 124 -3.94 -21.41 0.32
CA ASP A 124 -4.43 -22.37 -0.68
C ASP A 124 -4.40 -21.76 -2.08
N THR A 125 -3.62 -22.38 -2.97
CA THR A 125 -3.44 -21.96 -4.36
C THR A 125 -4.62 -22.30 -5.27
N ALA A 126 -5.59 -23.11 -4.84
CA ALA A 126 -6.73 -23.49 -5.67
C ALA A 126 -7.54 -22.28 -6.16
N CYS A 127 -7.59 -21.20 -5.37
CA CYS A 127 -8.24 -19.96 -5.79
C CYS A 127 -7.52 -19.27 -6.97
N LEU A 128 -6.23 -19.54 -7.19
CA LEU A 128 -5.45 -18.97 -8.30
C LEU A 128 -5.73 -19.63 -9.68
N GLU A 129 -6.43 -20.76 -9.68
CA GLU A 129 -6.86 -21.43 -10.91
C GLU A 129 -8.13 -20.82 -11.51
N ASN A 130 -8.80 -19.94 -10.76
CA ASN A 130 -10.04 -19.30 -11.17
C ASN A 130 -9.81 -17.92 -11.79
N ARG A 131 -10.85 -17.38 -12.42
CA ARG A 131 -10.90 -15.99 -12.88
C ARG A 131 -12.02 -15.24 -12.19
N TYR A 132 -11.78 -13.95 -11.93
CA TYR A 132 -12.65 -13.12 -11.12
C TYR A 132 -13.10 -11.88 -11.88
N ASP A 133 -14.30 -11.39 -11.54
CA ASP A 133 -14.83 -10.13 -12.07
C ASP A 133 -14.10 -8.92 -11.45
N PHE A 134 -13.60 -9.07 -10.21
CA PHE A 134 -12.79 -8.08 -9.51
C PHE A 134 -11.55 -8.73 -8.88
N VAL A 135 -10.37 -8.21 -9.24
CA VAL A 135 -9.09 -8.57 -8.64
C VAL A 135 -8.62 -7.37 -7.84
N ILE A 136 -8.39 -7.57 -6.55
CA ILE A 136 -7.92 -6.54 -5.62
C ILE A 136 -6.51 -6.90 -5.16
N ALA A 137 -5.60 -5.93 -5.10
CA ALA A 137 -4.29 -6.06 -4.48
C ALA A 137 -4.00 -4.74 -3.75
N GLN A 138 -4.06 -4.76 -2.41
CA GLN A 138 -3.80 -3.60 -1.58
C GLN A 138 -2.51 -3.81 -0.79
N ASP A 139 -1.56 -2.88 -0.93
CA ASP A 139 -0.27 -2.90 -0.24
C ASP A 139 0.49 -4.25 -0.48
N VAL A 140 0.64 -4.64 -1.76
CA VAL A 140 1.24 -5.91 -2.19
C VAL A 140 2.40 -5.72 -3.16
N ILE A 141 2.21 -4.94 -4.21
CA ILE A 141 3.17 -4.85 -5.33
C ILE A 141 4.52 -4.26 -4.90
N GLU A 142 4.52 -3.36 -3.91
CA GLU A 142 5.70 -2.74 -3.36
C GLU A 142 6.56 -3.69 -2.51
N HIS A 143 5.96 -4.75 -1.97
CA HIS A 143 6.66 -5.79 -1.20
C HIS A 143 7.31 -6.86 -2.09
N ALA A 144 6.85 -6.98 -3.32
CA ALA A 144 7.28 -8.05 -4.22
C ALA A 144 8.75 -7.93 -4.61
N ALA A 145 9.43 -9.07 -4.75
CA ALA A 145 10.76 -9.14 -5.33
C ALA A 145 10.73 -8.78 -6.82
N ASP A 146 9.69 -9.19 -7.50
CA ASP A 146 9.40 -8.87 -8.90
C ASP A 146 7.98 -8.32 -9.05
N PRO A 147 7.81 -7.00 -9.12
CA PRO A 147 6.49 -6.37 -9.33
C PRO A 147 5.84 -6.76 -10.67
N ARG A 148 6.63 -7.06 -11.71
CA ARG A 148 6.09 -7.49 -13.00
C ARG A 148 5.43 -8.86 -12.91
N ALA A 149 6.02 -9.78 -12.14
CA ALA A 149 5.43 -11.10 -11.89
C ALA A 149 4.11 -10.99 -11.15
N VAL A 150 4.00 -10.08 -10.15
CA VAL A 150 2.72 -9.80 -9.50
C VAL A 150 1.68 -9.30 -10.48
N LEU A 151 2.02 -8.30 -11.33
CA LEU A 151 1.08 -7.78 -12.33
C LEU A 151 0.62 -8.87 -13.31
N ALA A 152 1.52 -9.74 -13.76
CA ALA A 152 1.18 -10.89 -14.63
C ALA A 152 0.23 -11.87 -13.91
N THR A 153 0.43 -12.09 -12.60
CA THR A 153 -0.48 -12.91 -11.81
C THR A 153 -1.87 -12.27 -11.70
N LEU A 154 -1.95 -10.96 -11.40
CA LEU A 154 -3.22 -10.25 -11.36
C LEU A 154 -3.94 -10.30 -12.73
N ASP A 155 -3.18 -10.21 -13.82
CA ASP A 155 -3.74 -10.41 -15.18
C ASP A 155 -4.34 -11.79 -15.36
N SER A 156 -3.63 -12.83 -14.96
CA SER A 156 -4.12 -14.22 -15.08
C SER A 156 -5.39 -14.48 -14.29
N LEU A 157 -5.56 -13.80 -13.14
CA LEU A 157 -6.74 -13.90 -12.27
C LEU A 157 -7.95 -13.11 -12.79
N ALA A 158 -7.72 -12.10 -13.62
CA ALA A 158 -8.78 -11.25 -14.14
C ALA A 158 -9.52 -11.91 -15.31
N ALA A 159 -10.85 -12.00 -15.23
CA ALA A 159 -11.69 -12.38 -16.33
C ALA A 159 -11.67 -11.30 -17.45
N PRO A 160 -12.03 -11.62 -18.68
CA PRO A 160 -12.22 -10.60 -19.70
C PRO A 160 -13.23 -9.53 -19.26
N GLY A 161 -12.85 -8.26 -19.31
CA GLY A 161 -13.65 -7.15 -18.82
C GLY A 161 -13.63 -6.95 -17.30
N ALA A 162 -12.84 -7.71 -16.54
CA ALA A 162 -12.70 -7.56 -15.10
C ALA A 162 -12.07 -6.22 -14.70
N ALA A 163 -12.39 -5.77 -13.48
CA ALA A 163 -11.69 -4.65 -12.85
C ALA A 163 -10.54 -5.15 -11.98
N ILE A 164 -9.37 -4.51 -12.11
CA ILE A 164 -8.17 -4.77 -11.31
C ILE A 164 -7.89 -3.54 -10.48
N ALA A 165 -8.01 -3.63 -9.15
CA ALA A 165 -7.83 -2.53 -8.22
C ALA A 165 -6.52 -2.70 -7.44
N ILE A 166 -5.56 -1.82 -7.69
CA ILE A 166 -4.24 -1.83 -7.06
C ILE A 166 -4.12 -0.60 -6.14
N GLY A 167 -3.94 -0.85 -4.84
CA GLY A 167 -3.56 0.17 -3.87
C GLY A 167 -2.11 -0.02 -3.48
N THR A 168 -1.31 1.05 -3.57
CA THR A 168 0.13 1.00 -3.31
C THR A 168 0.68 2.41 -3.04
N PRO A 169 1.80 2.58 -2.37
CA PRO A 169 2.50 3.86 -2.36
C PRO A 169 2.84 4.34 -3.78
N ASN A 170 2.83 5.65 -3.96
CA ASN A 170 3.08 6.31 -5.24
C ASN A 170 4.39 7.08 -5.21
N ALA A 171 5.40 6.58 -5.91
CA ALA A 171 6.72 7.23 -5.98
C ALA A 171 6.66 8.68 -6.48
N SER A 172 5.65 9.05 -7.29
CA SER A 172 5.52 10.41 -7.82
C SER A 172 5.24 11.45 -6.72
N GLY A 173 4.54 11.05 -5.64
CA GLY A 173 4.22 11.91 -4.50
C GLY A 173 5.32 11.95 -3.42
N ILE A 174 6.38 11.15 -3.55
CA ILE A 174 7.47 11.05 -2.56
C ILE A 174 8.64 11.95 -2.98
N ASP A 175 9.08 12.84 -2.10
CA ASP A 175 10.28 13.67 -2.30
C ASP A 175 11.47 13.07 -1.52
N LEU A 176 12.42 12.45 -2.23
CA LEU A 176 13.59 11.85 -1.59
C LEU A 176 14.54 12.86 -0.93
N ALA A 177 14.51 14.14 -1.33
CA ALA A 177 15.26 15.18 -0.63
C ALA A 177 14.71 15.43 0.80
N ARG A 178 13.46 15.02 1.05
CA ARG A 178 12.78 15.10 2.34
C ARG A 178 12.31 13.73 2.81
N ALA A 179 13.10 12.67 2.58
CA ALA A 179 12.74 11.28 2.83
C ALA A 179 12.18 11.03 4.24
N ALA A 180 12.70 11.73 5.25
CA ALA A 180 12.20 11.65 6.63
C ALA A 180 10.72 12.04 6.79
N LYS A 181 10.14 12.84 5.86
CA LYS A 181 8.71 13.14 5.84
C LYS A 181 7.89 11.94 5.33
N PHE A 182 8.50 11.13 4.47
CA PHE A 182 7.86 10.03 3.76
C PHE A 182 8.27 8.65 4.31
N ILE A 183 8.68 8.58 5.57
CA ILE A 183 9.13 7.34 6.22
C ILE A 183 8.06 6.23 6.15
N HIS A 184 6.76 6.58 6.20
CA HIS A 184 5.68 5.59 6.16
C HIS A 184 5.42 5.05 4.75
N PRO A 185 5.25 5.85 3.68
CA PRO A 185 5.16 5.29 2.34
C PRO A 185 6.46 4.64 1.86
N LEU A 186 7.64 5.06 2.34
CA LEU A 186 8.91 4.39 2.06
C LEU A 186 9.07 3.07 2.80
N HIS A 187 8.56 2.93 4.01
CA HIS A 187 8.42 1.74 4.84
C HIS A 187 9.54 0.70 4.71
N GLN A 188 10.79 1.13 4.97
CA GLN A 188 11.95 0.26 4.81
C GLN A 188 12.14 -0.69 6.02
N PRO A 189 12.59 -1.95 5.76
CA PRO A 189 13.00 -2.52 4.46
C PRO A 189 11.88 -3.22 3.69
N TYR A 190 10.63 -3.13 4.10
CA TYR A 190 9.50 -3.90 3.55
C TYR A 190 9.14 -3.49 2.11
N HIS A 191 9.12 -2.19 1.80
CA HIS A 191 8.80 -1.68 0.47
C HIS A 191 10.04 -1.73 -0.43
N ARG A 192 10.14 -2.77 -1.24
CA ARG A 192 11.28 -3.02 -2.13
C ARG A 192 11.22 -2.15 -3.38
N HIS A 193 10.03 -1.98 -3.95
CA HIS A 193 9.83 -1.28 -5.22
C HIS A 193 8.54 -0.47 -5.22
N ILE A 194 8.63 0.83 -5.07
CA ILE A 194 7.49 1.74 -5.10
C ILE A 194 7.35 2.29 -6.52
N LEU A 195 6.29 1.91 -7.22
CA LEU A 195 6.06 2.37 -8.57
C LEU A 195 5.57 3.83 -8.59
N SER A 196 5.98 4.60 -9.62
CA SER A 196 5.26 5.81 -9.94
C SER A 196 3.90 5.45 -10.57
N ILE A 197 2.89 6.29 -10.42
CA ILE A 197 1.59 6.04 -11.07
C ILE A 197 1.73 5.88 -12.59
N GLU A 198 2.63 6.63 -13.20
CA GLU A 198 2.90 6.53 -14.64
C GLU A 198 3.56 5.19 -15.01
N ALA A 199 4.48 4.69 -14.16
CA ALA A 199 5.07 3.38 -14.35
C ALA A 199 4.03 2.26 -14.17
N LEU A 200 3.16 2.37 -13.17
CA LEU A 200 2.06 1.43 -12.95
C LEU A 200 1.07 1.43 -14.14
N ARG A 201 0.71 2.63 -14.63
CA ARG A 201 -0.16 2.78 -15.81
C ARG A 201 0.45 2.10 -17.05
N LYS A 202 1.72 2.38 -17.37
CA LYS A 202 2.42 1.78 -18.51
C LYS A 202 2.55 0.25 -18.38
N ALA A 203 2.83 -0.23 -17.18
CA ALA A 203 2.89 -1.67 -16.92
C ALA A 203 1.52 -2.34 -17.13
N GLY A 204 0.43 -1.73 -16.68
CA GLY A 204 -0.93 -2.20 -16.96
C GLY A 204 -1.26 -2.18 -18.46
N GLU A 205 -0.94 -1.09 -19.14
CA GLU A 205 -1.15 -0.97 -20.61
C GLU A 205 -0.38 -2.02 -21.40
N SER A 206 0.83 -2.42 -20.97
CA SER A 206 1.58 -3.50 -21.60
C SER A 206 0.92 -4.88 -21.48
N LEU A 207 0.03 -5.04 -20.48
CA LEU A 207 -0.81 -6.22 -20.28
C LEU A 207 -2.20 -6.08 -20.93
N GLY A 208 -2.44 -4.98 -21.66
CA GLY A 208 -3.73 -4.71 -22.31
C GLY A 208 -4.76 -4.05 -21.40
N TRP A 209 -4.39 -3.63 -20.18
CA TRP A 209 -5.31 -2.97 -19.28
C TRP A 209 -5.46 -1.49 -19.61
N GLN A 210 -6.66 -0.96 -19.33
CA GLN A 210 -6.94 0.45 -19.45
C GLN A 210 -7.17 1.06 -18.07
N LEU A 211 -6.43 2.13 -17.69
CA LEU A 211 -6.68 2.85 -16.45
C LEU A 211 -8.04 3.55 -16.51
N GLU A 212 -8.98 3.06 -15.72
CA GLU A 212 -10.36 3.57 -15.69
C GLU A 212 -10.55 4.64 -14.61
N ARG A 213 -9.94 4.44 -13.44
CA ARG A 213 -10.07 5.36 -12.30
C ARG A 213 -8.78 5.47 -11.52
N TYR A 214 -8.57 6.64 -10.98
CA TYR A 214 -7.43 6.97 -10.16
C TYR A 214 -7.88 7.76 -8.92
N TYR A 215 -7.41 7.34 -7.75
CA TYR A 215 -7.65 8.01 -6.48
C TYR A 215 -6.30 8.30 -5.81
N PRO A 216 -5.87 9.59 -5.75
CA PRO A 216 -4.55 9.98 -5.24
C PRO A 216 -4.48 9.97 -3.70
N THR A 217 -5.32 9.21 -3.05
CA THR A 217 -5.33 9.04 -1.58
C THR A 217 -5.69 7.61 -1.23
N PRO A 218 -5.07 6.99 -0.23
CA PRO A 218 -5.44 5.66 0.20
C PRO A 218 -6.86 5.65 0.77
N TYR A 219 -7.44 4.47 0.84
CA TYR A 219 -8.78 4.29 1.41
C TYR A 219 -8.80 4.52 2.92
N THR A 220 -7.65 4.44 3.57
CA THR A 220 -7.43 4.67 5.00
C THR A 220 -7.38 6.14 5.39
N ASN A 221 -7.18 7.08 4.44
CA ASN A 221 -7.27 8.51 4.75
C ASN A 221 -8.72 8.91 5.00
N MET A 222 -9.09 9.18 6.23
CA MET A 222 -10.47 9.45 6.64
C MET A 222 -10.60 10.83 7.26
N PRO A 223 -11.80 11.47 7.21
CA PRO A 223 -12.08 12.64 8.02
C PRO A 223 -11.79 12.37 9.49
N VAL A 224 -11.30 13.36 10.22
CA VAL A 224 -10.89 13.32 11.63
C VAL A 224 -9.63 12.47 11.88
N LEU A 225 -9.60 11.21 11.45
CA LEU A 225 -8.42 10.32 11.54
C LEU A 225 -7.69 10.26 10.20
N SER A 226 -7.31 11.44 9.71
CA SER A 226 -6.56 11.59 8.47
C SER A 226 -5.11 11.12 8.60
N LEU A 227 -4.48 10.72 7.48
CA LEU A 227 -3.07 10.33 7.50
C LEU A 227 -2.16 11.43 8.09
N PRO A 228 -2.30 12.71 7.75
CA PRO A 228 -1.52 13.76 8.42
C PRO A 228 -1.72 13.83 9.92
N PHE A 229 -2.95 13.57 10.43
CA PHE A 229 -3.19 13.45 11.87
C PHE A 229 -2.49 12.21 12.45
N LEU A 230 -2.63 11.04 11.82
CA LEU A 230 -1.99 9.80 12.28
C LEU A 230 -0.46 9.92 12.29
N HIS A 231 0.14 10.55 11.28
CA HIS A 231 1.58 10.84 11.25
C HIS A 231 1.98 11.81 12.36
N HIS A 232 1.17 12.83 12.65
CA HIS A 232 1.40 13.73 13.78
C HIS A 232 1.30 12.99 15.11
N TYR A 233 0.31 12.13 15.26
CA TYR A 233 0.12 11.27 16.43
C TYR A 233 1.33 10.36 16.66
N MET A 234 1.75 9.59 15.65
CA MET A 234 2.92 8.72 15.77
C MET A 234 4.19 9.48 16.16
N ARG A 235 4.47 10.63 15.50
CA ARG A 235 5.65 11.47 15.83
C ARG A 235 5.63 12.07 17.23
N HIS A 236 4.47 12.16 17.83
CA HIS A 236 4.35 12.65 19.21
C HIS A 236 4.84 11.62 20.23
N PHE A 237 4.81 10.34 19.88
CA PHE A 237 5.32 9.23 20.70
C PHE A 237 6.73 8.82 20.26
N ASP A 238 6.85 7.84 19.42
CA ASP A 238 8.15 7.30 18.96
C ASP A 238 8.38 7.37 17.44
N GLY A 239 7.39 7.85 16.70
CA GLY A 239 7.45 7.98 15.25
C GLY A 239 7.26 6.68 14.46
N THR A 240 7.02 5.56 15.16
CA THR A 240 6.84 4.25 14.54
C THR A 240 5.38 3.90 14.29
N ILE A 241 5.14 2.99 13.35
CA ILE A 241 3.78 2.49 13.06
C ILE A 241 3.22 1.66 14.21
N ASP A 242 4.07 1.07 15.07
CA ASP A 242 3.67 0.34 16.28
C ASP A 242 2.76 1.17 17.18
N THR A 243 2.98 2.49 17.23
CA THR A 243 2.12 3.43 17.98
C THR A 243 0.65 3.33 17.57
N LEU A 244 0.33 2.99 16.31
CA LEU A 244 -1.06 2.84 15.85
C LEU A 244 -1.73 1.57 16.41
N PHE A 245 -0.95 0.56 16.75
CA PHE A 245 -1.45 -0.70 17.31
C PHE A 245 -1.47 -0.68 18.83
N ASP A 246 -0.47 -0.05 19.45
CA ASP A 246 -0.40 0.10 20.90
C ASP A 246 -1.40 1.14 21.41
N MET A 247 -1.80 2.11 20.57
CA MET A 247 -2.71 3.20 20.87
C MET A 247 -2.47 3.79 22.27
N PRO A 248 -1.25 4.29 22.59
CA PRO A 248 -0.94 4.81 23.90
C PRO A 248 -1.90 5.94 24.26
N LEU A 249 -2.44 5.90 25.48
CA LEU A 249 -3.38 6.90 25.97
C LEU A 249 -2.74 8.29 25.88
N ALA A 250 -3.51 9.22 25.40
CA ALA A 250 -3.12 10.56 25.03
C ALA A 250 -2.28 11.27 26.10
N SER A 251 -1.10 11.71 25.71
CA SER A 251 -0.34 12.65 26.54
C SER A 251 -1.01 14.03 26.51
N ALA A 252 -1.00 14.74 27.65
CA ALA A 252 -1.50 16.11 27.71
C ALA A 252 -0.83 17.01 26.64
N LYS A 253 0.46 16.79 26.34
CA LYS A 253 1.20 17.53 25.32
C LYS A 253 0.61 17.39 23.91
N LEU A 254 0.08 16.21 23.54
CA LEU A 254 -0.60 16.03 22.25
C LEU A 254 -1.86 16.90 22.18
N TRP A 255 -2.68 16.85 23.22
CA TRP A 255 -3.98 17.54 23.24
C TRP A 255 -3.88 19.04 23.55
N LEU A 256 -2.78 19.51 24.13
CA LEU A 256 -2.49 20.94 24.26
C LEU A 256 -1.89 21.56 23.00
N ASN A 257 -1.51 20.74 21.99
CA ASN A 257 -0.93 21.23 20.76
C ASN A 257 -2.04 21.67 19.76
N PRO A 258 -2.11 22.96 19.38
CA PRO A 258 -3.13 23.47 18.45
C PRO A 258 -3.08 22.78 17.07
N LYS A 259 -1.90 22.29 16.65
CA LYS A 259 -1.74 21.52 15.42
C LYS A 259 -2.57 20.22 15.43
N THR A 260 -2.76 19.60 16.59
CA THR A 260 -3.60 18.41 16.76
C THR A 260 -5.02 18.69 16.26
N TYR A 261 -5.62 19.78 16.76
CA TYR A 261 -6.99 20.17 16.37
C TYR A 261 -7.08 20.60 14.92
N ALA A 262 -6.10 21.36 14.43
CA ALA A 262 -6.05 21.74 13.03
C ALA A 262 -6.05 20.48 12.12
N LEU A 263 -5.23 19.46 12.44
CA LEU A 263 -5.16 18.23 11.65
C LEU A 263 -6.41 17.35 11.78
N LEU A 264 -7.11 17.37 12.92
CA LEU A 264 -8.41 16.68 13.06
C LEU A 264 -9.47 17.30 12.15
N VAL A 265 -9.42 18.61 11.91
CA VAL A 265 -10.42 19.35 11.10
C VAL A 265 -10.05 19.36 9.62
N VAL A 266 -8.82 19.74 9.28
CA VAL A 266 -8.42 19.97 7.88
C VAL A 266 -7.45 18.92 7.34
N GLY A 267 -6.90 18.06 8.18
CA GLY A 267 -5.88 17.09 7.80
C GLY A 267 -6.29 16.16 6.66
N TYR A 268 -7.59 15.87 6.55
CA TYR A 268 -8.12 15.07 5.44
C TYR A 268 -7.79 15.66 4.07
N PHE A 269 -7.77 16.98 3.94
CA PHE A 269 -7.49 17.71 2.70
C PHE A 269 -5.99 17.99 2.49
N LEU A 270 -5.16 17.68 3.49
CA LEU A 270 -3.70 17.88 3.47
C LEU A 270 -2.92 16.59 3.20
N CYS A 271 -3.59 15.54 2.75
CA CYS A 271 -2.94 14.28 2.39
C CYS A 271 -2.04 14.48 1.17
N ASP A 272 -0.80 14.04 1.28
CA ASP A 272 0.12 14.00 0.15
C ASP A 272 -0.31 12.91 -0.85
N ASP A 273 0.08 13.04 -2.14
CA ASP A 273 -0.20 12.05 -3.20
C ASP A 273 0.80 10.86 -3.17
N ALA A 274 1.32 10.54 -1.96
CA ALA A 274 2.30 9.48 -1.75
C ALA A 274 1.69 8.07 -1.75
N ASP A 275 0.38 7.97 -1.90
CA ASP A 275 -0.37 6.71 -2.03
C ASP A 275 -1.39 6.82 -3.15
N VAL A 276 -1.76 5.68 -3.71
CA VAL A 276 -2.74 5.63 -4.79
C VAL A 276 -3.64 4.39 -4.68
N VAL A 277 -4.89 4.54 -5.15
CA VAL A 277 -5.70 3.40 -5.58
C VAL A 277 -6.01 3.58 -7.06
N ALA A 278 -5.43 2.74 -7.91
CA ALA A 278 -5.65 2.71 -9.35
C ALA A 278 -6.58 1.54 -9.69
N ILE A 279 -7.59 1.79 -10.51
CA ILE A 279 -8.53 0.76 -10.99
C ILE A 279 -8.40 0.69 -12.50
N PHE A 280 -8.02 -0.48 -12.98
CA PHE A 280 -7.89 -0.80 -14.38
C PHE A 280 -9.05 -1.67 -14.87
N ARG A 281 -9.28 -1.66 -16.17
CA ARG A 281 -10.17 -2.57 -16.89
C ARG A 281 -9.34 -3.44 -17.82
N LYS A 282 -9.50 -4.76 -17.72
CA LYS A 282 -8.89 -5.75 -18.63
C LYS A 282 -9.68 -5.89 -19.91
#